data_8548fe14d796bce7fb72e2d7081bf392
#
_entry.id   8548fe14d796bce7fb72e2d7081bf392
#
_cell.length_a   1.000
_cell.length_b   1.000
_cell.length_c   1.000
_cell.angle_alpha   90.00
_cell.angle_beta   90.00
_cell.angle_gamma   90.00
#
_symmetry.space_group_name_H-M   'P 1'
#
loop_
_entity.id
_entity.type
_entity.pdbx_description
1 polymer ?
#
loop_
_entity_poly.entity_id
_entity_poly.type
_entity_poly.pdbx_seq_one_letter_code
_entity_poly.pdbx_strand_id
1 'polypeptide(L)'
;MSGIEYKVSCVCGLTSYIAFDLNDISYCHCVQCRKMTGHFMAASQVSRENIKIKGKIKWFYTHEGSRHGFCDNCGANMFWQNDNKPTISVTAGSIEDSKELGTWHHIFTDEKGCYYNINSDEPQSEGYDDMVGSSE
;
A
#
# COMPACT_ATOMS: atom_id res chain seq x y z
N MET A 1 22.69 -2.45 7.86
CA MET A 1 22.19 -1.55 6.98
C MET A 1 21.29 -0.49 7.59
N SER A 2 21.64 0.63 7.36
CA SER A 2 20.84 1.67 7.93
C SER A 2 19.94 2.19 6.87
N GLY A 3 18.85 2.23 6.91
CA GLY A 3 17.95 2.82 5.97
C GLY A 3 17.22 3.95 6.62
N ILE A 4 16.36 4.55 5.85
CA ILE A 4 15.50 5.59 6.38
C ILE A 4 14.37 4.91 7.15
N GLU A 5 14.19 5.34 8.39
CA GLU A 5 13.14 4.81 9.24
C GLU A 5 11.86 5.59 9.07
N TYR A 6 10.74 4.87 9.02
CA TYR A 6 9.43 5.49 8.95
C TYR A 6 8.55 4.91 10.04
N LYS A 7 7.87 5.77 10.77
CA LYS A 7 6.89 5.34 11.76
C LYS A 7 5.55 5.13 11.07
N VAL A 8 4.93 4.03 11.36
CA VAL A 8 3.63 3.67 10.78
C VAL A 8 2.67 3.39 11.91
N SER A 9 1.46 3.93 11.82
CA SER A 9 0.46 3.69 12.86
C SER A 9 -0.95 3.84 12.31
N CYS A 10 -1.88 3.13 12.94
CA CYS A 10 -3.29 3.29 12.64
C CYS A 10 -3.88 4.42 13.47
N VAL A 11 -5.15 4.74 13.21
CA VAL A 11 -5.81 5.85 13.89
C VAL A 11 -5.86 5.66 15.40
N CYS A 12 -6.13 4.44 15.87
CA CYS A 12 -6.24 4.21 17.30
C CYS A 12 -4.89 3.99 17.97
N GLY A 13 -3.83 3.80 17.18
CA GLY A 13 -2.49 3.63 17.72
C GLY A 13 -2.12 2.24 18.18
N LEU A 14 -3.07 1.31 18.20
CA LEU A 14 -2.75 -0.05 18.68
C LEU A 14 -1.86 -0.81 17.70
N THR A 15 -1.89 -0.45 16.43
CA THR A 15 -0.96 -0.99 15.46
C THR A 15 0.04 0.11 15.15
N SER A 16 1.27 -0.06 15.62
CA SER A 16 2.30 0.96 15.48
C SER A 16 3.66 0.28 15.43
N TYR A 17 4.46 0.63 14.42
CA TYR A 17 5.75 -0.03 14.24
C TYR A 17 6.65 0.84 13.38
N ILE A 18 7.87 0.36 13.14
CA ILE A 18 8.84 1.03 12.29
C ILE A 18 9.09 0.21 11.05
N ALA A 19 9.12 0.87 9.90
CA ALA A 19 9.49 0.26 8.64
C ALA A 19 10.72 0.97 8.09
N PHE A 20 11.52 0.26 7.31
CA PHE A 20 12.76 0.80 6.75
C PHE A 20 12.71 0.79 5.24
N ASP A 21 13.20 1.86 4.64
CA ASP A 21 13.43 1.92 3.20
C ASP A 21 12.18 1.69 2.38
N LEU A 22 11.14 2.42 2.70
CA LEU A 22 9.89 2.36 1.95
C LEU A 22 10.10 2.90 0.55
N ASN A 23 9.43 2.31 -0.42
CA ASN A 23 9.47 2.79 -1.80
C ASN A 23 8.52 3.97 -1.98
N ASP A 24 8.68 4.67 -3.09
CA ASP A 24 7.76 5.74 -3.43
C ASP A 24 6.34 5.20 -3.55
N ILE A 25 5.38 6.09 -3.42
CA ILE A 25 3.98 5.74 -3.33
C ILE A 25 3.42 5.40 -4.71
N SER A 26 2.71 4.29 -4.79
CA SER A 26 1.95 3.95 -5.97
C SER A 26 0.47 3.98 -5.64
N TYR A 27 -0.35 4.22 -6.66
CA TYR A 27 -1.80 4.33 -6.49
C TYR A 27 -2.46 3.21 -7.28
N CYS A 28 -3.21 2.37 -6.59
CA CYS A 28 -3.92 1.25 -7.21
C CYS A 28 -5.40 1.59 -7.33
N HIS A 29 -5.89 1.62 -8.56
CA HIS A 29 -7.25 2.03 -8.86
C HIS A 29 -8.20 0.87 -9.09
N CYS A 30 -7.77 -0.35 -8.78
CA CYS A 30 -8.61 -1.52 -9.04
C CYS A 30 -9.87 -1.51 -8.17
N VAL A 31 -10.87 -2.26 -8.61
CA VAL A 31 -12.15 -2.30 -7.92
C VAL A 31 -12.00 -2.73 -6.47
N GLN A 32 -11.15 -3.72 -6.23
CA GLN A 32 -10.96 -4.20 -4.87
C GLN A 32 -10.38 -3.14 -3.96
N CYS A 33 -9.34 -2.44 -4.43
CA CYS A 33 -8.72 -1.40 -3.64
C CYS A 33 -9.69 -0.26 -3.36
N ARG A 34 -10.52 0.10 -4.38
CA ARG A 34 -11.52 1.14 -4.18
C ARG A 34 -12.52 0.76 -3.10
N LYS A 35 -12.96 -0.49 -3.12
CA LYS A 35 -13.96 -0.93 -2.15
C LYS A 35 -13.37 -1.10 -0.76
N MET A 36 -12.12 -1.52 -0.69
CA MET A 36 -11.49 -1.71 0.62
C MET A 36 -11.13 -0.39 1.28
N THR A 37 -10.77 0.63 0.51
CA THR A 37 -10.24 1.86 1.08
C THR A 37 -11.13 3.08 0.89
N GLY A 38 -12.12 3.01 0.02
CA GLY A 38 -13.02 4.13 -0.23
C GLY A 38 -12.59 5.04 -1.36
N HIS A 39 -11.42 4.80 -1.91
CA HIS A 39 -10.86 5.57 -3.03
C HIS A 39 -9.79 4.68 -3.62
N PHE A 40 -8.93 5.20 -4.51
CA PHE A 40 -7.79 4.38 -4.88
C PHE A 40 -6.91 4.17 -3.66
N MET A 41 -6.15 3.09 -3.67
CA MET A 41 -5.27 2.79 -2.56
C MET A 41 -3.88 3.35 -2.82
N ALA A 42 -3.43 4.22 -1.94
CA ALA A 42 -2.07 4.75 -2.00
C ALA A 42 -1.21 3.94 -1.06
N ALA A 43 -0.12 3.39 -1.56
CA ALA A 43 0.69 2.51 -0.75
C ALA A 43 2.15 2.52 -1.17
N SER A 44 3.01 2.19 -0.20
CA SER A 44 4.44 2.02 -0.42
C SER A 44 4.75 0.54 -0.31
N GLN A 45 5.38 -0.01 -1.32
CA GLN A 45 5.78 -1.40 -1.28
C GLN A 45 7.15 -1.51 -0.62
N VAL A 46 7.31 -2.53 0.20
CA VAL A 46 8.54 -2.70 0.97
C VAL A 46 8.82 -4.19 1.14
N SER A 47 10.10 -4.54 1.26
CA SER A 47 10.49 -5.90 1.55
C SER A 47 9.96 -6.30 2.93
N ARG A 48 9.46 -7.51 3.05
CA ARG A 48 8.97 -7.99 4.32
C ARG A 48 10.05 -8.01 5.40
N GLU A 49 11.29 -8.07 4.99
CA GLU A 49 12.40 -8.05 5.93
C GLU A 49 12.57 -6.70 6.60
N ASN A 50 12.06 -5.66 5.97
CA ASN A 50 12.25 -4.30 6.46
C ASN A 50 11.11 -3.80 7.33
N ILE A 51 10.20 -4.67 7.71
CA ILE A 51 9.03 -4.27 8.45
C ILE A 51 8.73 -5.33 9.51
N LYS A 52 8.41 -4.88 10.70
CA LYS A 52 8.01 -5.79 11.78
C LYS A 52 6.71 -5.27 12.35
N ILE A 53 5.64 -5.88 11.94
CA ILE A 53 4.30 -5.42 12.30
C ILE A 53 4.02 -5.71 13.76
N LYS A 54 3.52 -4.72 14.48
CA LYS A 54 3.07 -4.88 15.86
C LYS A 54 1.61 -4.51 15.94
N GLY A 55 0.88 -5.27 16.73
CA GLY A 55 -0.55 -5.05 16.88
C GLY A 55 -1.33 -6.19 16.27
N LYS A 56 -2.63 -6.12 16.40
CA LYS A 56 -3.50 -7.15 15.89
C LYS A 56 -4.05 -6.73 14.54
N ILE A 57 -3.68 -7.47 13.52
CA ILE A 57 -4.11 -7.21 12.16
C ILE A 57 -5.10 -8.28 11.75
N LYS A 58 -6.24 -7.84 11.24
CA LYS A 58 -7.21 -8.74 10.66
C LYS A 58 -7.00 -8.74 9.16
N TRP A 59 -6.95 -9.93 8.56
CA TRP A 59 -6.69 -10.08 7.14
C TRP A 59 -7.93 -10.57 6.43
N PHE A 60 -8.16 -10.03 5.24
CA PHE A 60 -9.27 -10.43 4.41
C PHE A 60 -8.73 -10.74 3.01
N TYR A 61 -8.93 -11.97 2.55
CA TYR A 61 -8.52 -12.36 1.20
C TYR A 61 -9.55 -11.87 0.21
N THR A 62 -9.14 -11.02 -0.72
CA THR A 62 -10.04 -10.50 -1.75
C THR A 62 -10.15 -11.46 -2.92
N HIS A 63 -9.06 -12.17 -3.18
CA HIS A 63 -9.07 -13.24 -4.16
C HIS A 63 -7.83 -14.09 -3.86
N GLU A 64 -7.67 -15.15 -4.63
CA GLU A 64 -6.63 -16.11 -4.35
C GLU A 64 -5.26 -15.47 -4.16
N GLY A 65 -4.67 -15.68 -3.00
CA GLY A 65 -3.33 -15.21 -2.70
C GLY A 65 -3.20 -13.75 -2.33
N SER A 66 -4.24 -12.95 -2.56
CA SER A 66 -4.17 -11.51 -2.27
C SER A 66 -5.07 -11.15 -1.10
N ARG A 67 -4.55 -10.34 -0.20
CA ARG A 67 -5.29 -9.98 1.01
C ARG A 67 -4.99 -8.57 1.44
N HIS A 68 -5.96 -7.98 2.14
CA HIS A 68 -5.79 -6.69 2.79
C HIS A 68 -5.72 -6.90 4.28
N GLY A 69 -4.89 -6.11 4.95
CA GLY A 69 -4.78 -6.17 6.40
C GLY A 69 -5.21 -4.87 7.03
N PHE A 70 -5.98 -4.96 8.10
CA PHE A 70 -6.44 -3.75 8.77
C PHE A 70 -6.41 -3.95 10.27
N CYS A 71 -6.34 -2.83 10.98
CA CYS A 71 -6.26 -2.87 12.44
C CYS A 71 -7.52 -3.53 12.99
N ASP A 72 -7.33 -4.53 13.83
CA ASP A 72 -8.46 -5.27 14.38
C ASP A 72 -9.33 -4.40 15.28
N ASN A 73 -8.78 -3.33 15.82
CA ASN A 73 -9.51 -2.46 16.74
C ASN A 73 -10.21 -1.30 16.03
N CYS A 74 -9.49 -0.54 15.19
CA CYS A 74 -10.09 0.65 14.57
C CYS A 74 -10.49 0.44 13.12
N GLY A 75 -10.08 -0.65 12.50
CA GLY A 75 -10.44 -0.94 11.11
C GLY A 75 -9.65 -0.20 10.06
N ALA A 76 -8.63 0.56 10.44
CA ALA A 76 -7.83 1.28 9.47
C ALA A 76 -7.14 0.30 8.52
N ASN A 77 -7.29 0.54 7.22
CA ASN A 77 -6.65 -0.31 6.21
C ASN A 77 -5.15 0.02 6.22
N MET A 78 -4.31 -0.98 6.46
CA MET A 78 -2.90 -0.74 6.65
C MET A 78 -2.01 -1.48 5.67
N PHE A 79 -2.46 -2.62 5.14
CA PHE A 79 -1.59 -3.47 4.35
C PHE A 79 -2.30 -4.08 3.17
N TRP A 80 -1.52 -4.38 2.13
CA TRP A 80 -1.91 -5.31 1.09
C TRP A 80 -0.75 -6.25 0.86
N GLN A 81 -1.05 -7.53 0.62
CA GLN A 81 -0.01 -8.51 0.43
C GLN A 81 -0.49 -9.63 -0.48
N ASN A 82 0.43 -10.10 -1.33
CA ASN A 82 0.20 -11.32 -2.08
C ASN A 82 1.09 -12.40 -1.51
N ASP A 83 0.52 -13.58 -1.24
CA ASP A 83 1.23 -14.65 -0.57
C ASP A 83 2.47 -15.13 -1.33
N ASN A 84 2.50 -14.90 -2.64
CA ASN A 84 3.60 -15.40 -3.47
C ASN A 84 4.71 -14.37 -3.64
N LYS A 85 4.64 -13.24 -2.96
CA LYS A 85 5.64 -12.19 -3.13
C LYS A 85 6.35 -11.89 -1.82
N PRO A 86 7.64 -11.52 -1.89
CA PRO A 86 8.40 -11.22 -0.68
C PRO A 86 8.16 -9.80 -0.15
N THR A 87 7.24 -9.08 -0.77
CA THR A 87 6.98 -7.70 -0.40
C THR A 87 5.61 -7.57 0.23
N ILE A 88 5.41 -6.45 0.91
CA ILE A 88 4.13 -6.08 1.48
C ILE A 88 3.94 -4.59 1.21
N SER A 89 2.70 -4.18 1.01
CA SER A 89 2.40 -2.78 0.78
C SER A 89 1.83 -2.17 2.05
N VAL A 90 2.32 -0.99 2.38
CA VAL A 90 1.87 -0.22 3.55
C VAL A 90 1.09 0.97 3.05
N THR A 91 -0.10 1.19 3.57
CA THR A 91 -0.90 2.33 3.11
C THR A 91 -0.20 3.63 3.42
N ALA A 92 -0.20 4.54 2.45
CA ALA A 92 0.56 5.79 2.57
C ALA A 92 0.08 6.65 3.73
N GLY A 93 -1.23 6.67 3.95
CA GLY A 93 -1.77 7.51 5.01
C GLY A 93 -1.43 7.05 6.41
N SER A 94 -0.99 5.81 6.58
CA SER A 94 -0.60 5.31 7.89
C SER A 94 0.85 5.66 8.23
N ILE A 95 1.60 6.19 7.28
CA ILE A 95 2.97 6.63 7.53
C ILE A 95 2.93 7.99 8.20
N GLU A 96 3.52 8.09 9.40
CA GLU A 96 3.41 9.31 10.20
C GLU A 96 4.03 10.52 9.50
N ASP A 97 5.20 10.31 8.92
CA ASP A 97 5.89 11.38 8.20
C ASP A 97 6.53 10.74 6.99
N SER A 98 5.97 11.01 5.83
CA SER A 98 6.44 10.38 4.61
C SER A 98 7.78 10.93 4.12
N LYS A 99 8.28 11.96 4.77
CA LYS A 99 9.62 12.50 4.47
C LYS A 99 9.78 12.76 2.98
N GLU A 100 10.64 11.98 2.32
CA GLU A 100 10.97 12.22 0.93
C GLU A 100 10.23 11.32 -0.03
N LEU A 101 9.27 10.55 0.45
CA LEU A 101 8.51 9.66 -0.43
C LEU A 101 7.67 10.50 -1.39
N GLY A 102 7.78 10.17 -2.67
CA GLY A 102 7.00 10.84 -3.69
C GLY A 102 6.02 9.89 -4.33
N THR A 103 5.24 10.40 -5.26
CA THR A 103 4.36 9.57 -6.06
C THR A 103 5.17 8.92 -7.15
N TRP A 104 4.95 7.62 -7.34
CA TRP A 104 5.67 6.91 -8.38
C TRP A 104 4.80 6.67 -9.60
N HIS A 105 3.69 5.94 -9.44
CA HIS A 105 2.86 5.64 -10.60
C HIS A 105 1.50 5.13 -10.18
N HIS A 106 0.61 5.03 -11.18
CA HIS A 106 -0.75 4.53 -11.01
C HIS A 106 -0.88 3.20 -11.70
N ILE A 107 -1.54 2.23 -11.07
CA ILE A 107 -1.77 0.92 -11.66
C ILE A 107 -3.26 0.63 -11.68
N PHE A 108 -3.66 -0.29 -12.56
CA PHE A 108 -5.07 -0.67 -12.78
C PHE A 108 -5.93 0.54 -13.08
N THR A 109 -5.41 1.42 -13.93
CA THR A 109 -6.11 2.67 -14.22
C THR A 109 -7.38 2.48 -15.02
N ASP A 110 -7.52 1.38 -15.74
CA ASP A 110 -8.75 1.11 -16.49
C ASP A 110 -9.90 0.73 -15.57
N GLU A 111 -9.63 0.48 -14.30
CA GLU A 111 -10.68 0.18 -13.32
C GLU A 111 -11.00 1.36 -12.41
N LYS A 112 -10.42 2.51 -12.67
CA LYS A 112 -10.59 3.66 -11.79
C LYS A 112 -12.06 4.10 -11.71
N GLY A 113 -12.39 4.79 -10.65
CA GLY A 113 -13.73 5.34 -10.50
C GLY A 113 -13.96 6.46 -11.51
N CYS A 114 -15.23 6.67 -11.85
CA CYS A 114 -15.60 7.69 -12.83
C CYS A 114 -15.61 9.09 -12.24
N TYR A 115 -15.52 9.21 -10.95
CA TYR A 115 -15.69 10.47 -10.25
C TYR A 115 -14.41 11.28 -10.12
N TYR A 116 -13.30 10.79 -10.65
CA TYR A 116 -12.03 11.52 -10.56
C TYR A 116 -11.17 11.24 -11.79
N ASN A 117 -10.21 12.11 -11.99
CA ASN A 117 -9.25 11.98 -13.09
C ASN A 117 -7.85 11.77 -12.53
N ILE A 118 -7.01 11.12 -13.33
CA ILE A 118 -5.61 10.93 -12.97
C ILE A 118 -4.79 11.97 -13.73
N ASN A 119 -3.82 12.56 -13.04
CA ASN A 119 -2.93 13.53 -13.65
C ASN A 119 -2.17 12.86 -14.80
N SER A 120 -2.29 13.40 -15.99
CA SER A 120 -1.69 12.79 -17.18
C SER A 120 -0.17 12.82 -17.16
N ASP A 121 0.42 13.65 -16.29
CA ASP A 121 1.87 13.72 -16.19
C ASP A 121 2.45 12.59 -15.36
N GLU A 122 1.63 11.82 -14.70
CA GLU A 122 2.10 10.74 -13.84
C GLU A 122 2.04 9.41 -14.57
N PRO A 123 3.06 8.56 -14.43
CA PRO A 123 3.08 7.26 -15.11
C PRO A 123 1.85 6.43 -14.76
N GLN A 124 1.32 5.75 -15.77
CA GLN A 124 0.09 4.97 -15.61
C GLN A 124 0.20 3.63 -16.31
N SER A 125 -0.40 2.61 -15.73
CA SER A 125 -0.51 1.28 -16.32
C SER A 125 -1.94 0.81 -16.17
N GLU A 126 -2.46 0.15 -17.22
CA GLU A 126 -3.84 -0.32 -17.18
C GLU A 126 -4.02 -1.50 -16.28
N GLY A 127 -3.00 -2.31 -16.10
CA GLY A 127 -3.05 -3.43 -15.22
C GLY A 127 -1.98 -3.30 -14.16
N TYR A 128 -1.38 -4.42 -13.83
CA TYR A 128 -0.27 -4.41 -12.90
C TYR A 128 0.87 -3.64 -13.52
N ASP A 129 1.82 -3.23 -12.69
CA ASP A 129 2.88 -2.37 -13.16
C ASP A 129 3.90 -3.13 -13.99
N ASP A 130 3.85 -2.94 -15.29
CA ASP A 130 4.81 -3.56 -16.18
C ASP A 130 6.13 -2.80 -16.24
N MET A 131 6.15 -1.56 -15.79
CA MET A 131 7.33 -0.73 -15.87
C MET A 131 8.38 -1.14 -14.88
N VAL A 132 7.94 -1.59 -13.71
CA VAL A 132 8.85 -2.14 -12.73
C VAL A 132 9.01 -3.61 -12.95
N GLY A 133 8.12 -4.16 -13.69
CA GLY A 133 8.18 -5.54 -14.04
C GLY A 133 8.18 -6.43 -12.82
N SER A 134 9.11 -7.32 -12.82
CA SER A 134 9.15 -8.35 -11.82
C SER A 134 9.81 -7.89 -10.54
N SER A 135 10.16 -6.66 -10.42
CA SER A 135 10.84 -6.21 -9.21
C SER A 135 9.99 -6.44 -7.99
N GLU A 136 8.70 -6.57 -8.21
CA GLU A 136 7.82 -6.87 -7.10
C GLU A 136 7.82 -8.34 -6.78
#